data_11c649f91b301e1aad1ebc34e58f8910
#
_entry.id   11c649f91b301e1aad1ebc34e58f8910
#
_cell.length_a   1.000
_cell.length_b   1.000
_cell.length_c   1.000
_cell.angle_alpha   90.00
_cell.angle_beta   90.00
_cell.angle_gamma   90.00
#
_symmetry.space_group_name_H-M   'P 1'
#
loop_
_entity.id
_entity.type
_entity.pdbx_description
1 polymer ?
#
loop_
_entity_poly.entity_id
_entity_poly.type
_entity_poly.pdbx_seq_one_letter_code
_entity_poly.pdbx_strand_id
1 'polypeptide(L)'
;MTVFKKRSIGLGLLFVVLAAGGVAFTQGKAKESKTEDKNAPRKLEFAAADLAVVTLRPLDQSIPINGALQAVNHAALRSKVSAQVDQVLVREGEEVKAGQVLARFDASNIAAQLNERQSNLEMAKAELNLAEKTHGKNLTLQKQGFISGNAFDSSSSSLTVSQAKLKAMQAQVAVAKNAMDDMVLRAPIAGQISKRSIQPGEKVDQNSELFNIVDLSAMELQVAVPANQIAHVAAGQQATFQVDGFNGKVFNGTVQRINPEVEKNSRAITVFIAVKNPNGALRGGMFAKGLLALGQSQAKLTIPNSAVLGGSTDPYVYLLANGKIAQSKVKLGTSDERSGLVEITAGLNAGAKVLARKMDGIKPGMVATAVGG
;
A
#
# COMPACT_ATOMS: atom_id res chain seq x y z
N MET A 1 13.31 12.02 54.88
CA MET A 1 13.23 11.16 56.10
C MET A 1 14.07 9.94 55.81
N THR A 2 15.24 9.98 56.34
CA THR A 2 15.99 8.97 57.12
C THR A 2 16.38 7.69 56.36
N VAL A 3 17.58 7.12 56.36
CA VAL A 3 18.85 7.38 57.07
C VAL A 3 19.79 6.21 56.69
N PHE A 4 21.03 6.52 56.33
CA PHE A 4 22.29 5.91 56.75
C PHE A 4 22.45 4.38 56.90
N LYS A 5 23.54 3.78 56.36
CA LYS A 5 24.67 3.40 57.17
C LYS A 5 25.83 2.83 56.38
N LYS A 6 26.97 3.46 56.51
CA LYS A 6 28.38 3.14 56.44
C LYS A 6 28.80 1.94 57.31
N ARG A 7 29.93 1.30 56.93
CA ARG A 7 31.12 0.91 57.74
C ARG A 7 31.94 -0.14 56.96
N SER A 8 33.18 -0.02 56.61
CA SER A 8 34.51 0.31 57.17
C SER A 8 35.30 -0.88 57.70
N ILE A 9 36.57 -1.02 57.19
CA ILE A 9 37.83 -1.32 57.93
C ILE A 9 38.21 -2.79 58.15
N GLY A 10 39.53 -3.07 57.82
CA GLY A 10 40.36 -4.13 58.32
C GLY A 10 41.48 -4.52 57.32
N LEU A 11 42.61 -3.99 57.22
CA LEU A 11 43.90 -3.80 57.91
C LEU A 11 44.49 -5.12 58.51
N GLY A 12 45.68 -5.48 58.11
CA GLY A 12 46.59 -6.45 58.77
C GLY A 12 47.52 -7.10 57.77
N LEU A 13 48.68 -6.63 57.60
CA LEU A 13 49.99 -6.85 58.30
C LEU A 13 50.74 -8.11 57.81
N LEU A 14 51.80 -7.88 57.06
CA LEU A 14 53.23 -8.16 57.28
C LEU A 14 53.62 -9.56 57.76
N PHE A 15 54.42 -10.26 56.95
CA PHE A 15 55.53 -11.06 57.51
C PHE A 15 56.67 -11.17 56.48
N VAL A 16 57.86 -10.72 56.92
CA VAL A 16 59.19 -10.84 56.35
C VAL A 16 59.81 -12.12 56.89
N VAL A 17 60.40 -12.97 56.04
CA VAL A 17 61.49 -13.90 56.51
C VAL A 17 62.54 -13.91 55.42
N LEU A 18 63.74 -13.47 55.87
CA LEU A 18 65.05 -13.61 55.27
C LEU A 18 65.57 -15.03 55.58
N ALA A 19 66.18 -15.73 54.61
CA ALA A 19 67.30 -16.65 54.89
C ALA A 19 68.19 -16.81 53.66
N ALA A 20 69.44 -16.63 53.91
CA ALA A 20 70.56 -16.59 52.99
C ALA A 20 71.03 -18.05 52.62
N GLY A 21 71.79 -18.08 51.52
CA GLY A 21 72.82 -19.12 51.41
C GLY A 21 72.88 -19.84 50.06
N GLY A 22 74.03 -19.71 49.39
CA GLY A 22 74.51 -20.72 48.44
C GLY A 22 75.01 -20.20 47.09
N VAL A 23 76.25 -19.79 47.07
CA VAL A 23 77.11 -19.58 45.89
C VAL A 23 77.35 -20.90 45.18
N ALA A 24 77.09 -21.04 43.91
CA ALA A 24 77.67 -22.03 43.00
C ALA A 24 77.97 -21.41 41.67
N PHE A 25 79.22 -21.25 41.38
CA PHE A 25 79.81 -20.75 40.15
C PHE A 25 79.81 -21.84 39.10
N THR A 26 79.10 -21.68 37.97
CA THR A 26 79.34 -22.43 36.74
C THR A 26 79.28 -21.54 35.55
N GLN A 27 80.40 -21.46 34.85
CA GLN A 27 80.57 -20.87 33.52
C GLN A 27 79.65 -21.54 32.50
N GLY A 28 78.98 -20.75 31.71
CA GLY A 28 78.18 -21.25 30.60
C GLY A 28 77.70 -20.20 29.58
N LYS A 29 78.53 -20.01 28.59
CA LYS A 29 78.22 -19.45 27.24
C LYS A 29 77.28 -18.28 27.11
N ALA A 30 77.82 -17.17 26.72
CA ALA A 30 77.11 -16.00 26.13
C ALA A 30 76.22 -16.46 24.95
N LYS A 31 74.93 -16.32 25.14
CA LYS A 31 73.94 -16.32 24.06
C LYS A 31 73.80 -14.90 23.56
N GLU A 32 74.25 -14.65 22.35
CA GLU A 32 73.98 -13.42 21.60
C GLU A 32 72.48 -13.10 21.66
N SER A 33 72.14 -12.07 22.39
CA SER A 33 70.87 -11.44 22.33
C SER A 33 70.79 -10.75 20.98
N LYS A 34 70.09 -11.32 19.98
CA LYS A 34 69.66 -10.59 18.81
C LYS A 34 68.79 -9.43 19.28
N THR A 35 69.34 -8.27 19.21
CA THR A 35 68.63 -7.00 19.32
C THR A 35 67.62 -6.96 18.17
N GLU A 36 66.35 -7.22 18.43
CA GLU A 36 65.30 -6.95 17.49
C GLU A 36 65.31 -5.47 17.18
N ASP A 37 65.63 -5.15 15.96
CA ASP A 37 65.60 -3.83 15.39
C ASP A 37 64.17 -3.28 15.45
N LYS A 38 63.87 -2.47 16.47
CA LYS A 38 62.59 -1.86 16.71
C LYS A 38 62.11 -0.93 15.57
N ASN A 39 62.86 -0.81 14.51
CA ASN A 39 62.61 0.07 13.38
C ASN A 39 62.36 -0.66 12.07
N ALA A 40 62.23 -2.00 12.08
CA ALA A 40 61.77 -2.71 10.92
C ALA A 40 60.30 -2.36 10.67
N PRO A 41 59.89 -1.94 9.43
CA PRO A 41 58.52 -1.63 9.14
C PRO A 41 57.66 -2.87 9.38
N ARG A 42 56.75 -2.81 10.38
CA ARG A 42 55.79 -3.88 10.65
C ARG A 42 55.05 -4.17 9.38
N LYS A 43 55.31 -5.32 8.78
CA LYS A 43 54.50 -5.80 7.66
C LYS A 43 53.11 -6.16 8.19
N LEU A 44 52.12 -5.48 7.69
CA LEU A 44 50.72 -5.81 7.97
C LEU A 44 50.31 -6.95 7.04
N GLU A 45 49.81 -8.02 7.64
CA GLU A 45 49.25 -9.17 6.90
C GLU A 45 47.72 -9.07 6.96
N PHE A 46 47.05 -8.96 5.83
CA PHE A 46 45.59 -8.93 5.74
C PHE A 46 45.08 -10.30 5.29
N ALA A 47 44.13 -10.86 6.04
CA ALA A 47 43.40 -12.02 5.61
C ALA A 47 42.51 -11.67 4.39
N ALA A 48 42.13 -12.66 3.58
CA ALA A 48 41.24 -12.44 2.43
C ALA A 48 39.92 -11.80 2.83
N ALA A 49 39.42 -12.06 4.04
CA ALA A 49 38.21 -11.45 4.59
C ALA A 49 38.34 -9.96 4.93
N ASP A 50 39.57 -9.44 5.11
CA ASP A 50 39.83 -8.04 5.41
C ASP A 50 39.99 -7.18 4.15
N LEU A 51 39.98 -7.81 2.99
CA LEU A 51 40.12 -7.17 1.69
C LEU A 51 38.85 -7.37 0.87
N ALA A 52 38.36 -6.31 0.26
CA ALA A 52 37.31 -6.35 -0.74
C ALA A 52 37.89 -6.01 -2.11
N VAL A 53 37.47 -6.74 -3.12
CA VAL A 53 37.87 -6.47 -4.51
C VAL A 53 36.79 -5.58 -5.13
N VAL A 54 37.20 -4.51 -5.79
CA VAL A 54 36.31 -3.66 -6.56
C VAL A 54 35.81 -4.45 -7.78
N THR A 55 34.51 -4.77 -7.78
CA THR A 55 33.88 -5.60 -8.81
C THR A 55 32.74 -4.86 -9.49
N LEU A 56 32.50 -5.18 -10.76
CA LEU A 56 31.32 -4.74 -11.48
C LEU A 56 30.12 -5.59 -11.06
N ARG A 57 29.15 -4.98 -10.39
CA ARG A 57 27.92 -5.65 -9.99
C ARG A 57 26.71 -4.75 -10.27
N PRO A 58 25.58 -5.31 -10.68
CA PRO A 58 24.33 -4.57 -10.66
C PRO A 58 23.95 -4.29 -9.20
N LEU A 59 23.45 -3.10 -8.93
CA LEU A 59 22.88 -2.73 -7.64
C LEU A 59 21.37 -2.73 -7.75
N ASP A 60 20.70 -3.29 -6.76
CA ASP A 60 19.27 -3.17 -6.63
C ASP A 60 18.94 -1.72 -6.23
N GLN A 61 18.19 -1.06 -7.12
CA GLN A 61 17.73 0.30 -6.85
C GLN A 61 16.36 0.25 -6.20
N SER A 62 16.19 0.97 -5.12
CA SER A 62 14.90 1.12 -4.45
C SER A 62 14.74 2.53 -3.94
N ILE A 63 13.49 2.98 -3.83
CA ILE A 63 13.14 4.24 -3.20
C ILE A 63 12.30 3.99 -1.96
N PRO A 64 12.52 4.74 -0.88
CA PRO A 64 11.65 4.67 0.28
C PRO A 64 10.28 5.21 -0.08
N ILE A 65 9.25 4.49 0.35
CA ILE A 65 7.86 4.85 0.16
C ILE A 65 7.13 4.86 1.48
N ASN A 66 6.18 5.77 1.60
CA ASN A 66 5.23 5.81 2.69
C ASN A 66 3.85 6.19 2.17
N GLY A 67 2.81 5.71 2.82
CA GLY A 67 1.45 5.98 2.37
C GLY A 67 0.39 5.34 3.24
N ALA A 68 -0.86 5.51 2.84
CA ALA A 68 -2.01 4.93 3.51
C ALA A 68 -2.66 3.84 2.65
N LEU A 69 -3.11 2.78 3.31
CA LEU A 69 -3.93 1.74 2.70
C LEU A 69 -5.34 2.25 2.47
N GLN A 70 -5.89 1.97 1.30
CA GLN A 70 -7.27 2.29 0.93
C GLN A 70 -7.94 1.05 0.33
N ALA A 71 -9.24 0.92 0.54
CA ALA A 71 -10.02 -0.07 -0.21
C ALA A 71 -10.21 0.43 -1.65
N VAL A 72 -10.01 -0.46 -2.63
CA VAL A 72 -10.19 -0.12 -4.04
C VAL A 72 -11.66 0.14 -4.34
N ASN A 73 -12.55 -0.69 -3.79
CA ASN A 73 -13.98 -0.59 -3.98
C ASN A 73 -14.63 -0.07 -2.70
N HIS A 74 -15.34 1.02 -2.80
CA HIS A 74 -16.17 1.55 -1.74
C HIS A 74 -17.44 2.16 -2.32
N ALA A 75 -18.52 2.16 -1.55
CA ALA A 75 -19.79 2.73 -1.93
C ALA A 75 -20.35 3.61 -0.81
N ALA A 76 -20.45 4.91 -1.07
CA ALA A 76 -21.16 5.84 -0.22
C ALA A 76 -22.64 5.88 -0.66
N LEU A 77 -23.51 5.29 0.16
CA LEU A 77 -24.94 5.22 -0.14
C LEU A 77 -25.62 6.50 0.37
N ARG A 78 -26.33 7.13 -0.54
CA ARG A 78 -27.12 8.33 -0.25
C ARG A 78 -28.59 8.08 -0.50
N SER A 79 -29.46 8.78 0.26
CA SER A 79 -30.88 8.68 0.05
C SER A 79 -31.29 9.24 -1.31
N LYS A 80 -32.12 8.50 -2.03
CA LYS A 80 -32.77 8.97 -3.25
C LYS A 80 -34.07 9.73 -2.96
N VAL A 81 -34.60 9.56 -1.74
CA VAL A 81 -35.93 10.06 -1.34
C VAL A 81 -35.83 10.84 -0.04
N SER A 82 -36.81 11.69 0.22
CA SER A 82 -37.06 12.33 1.51
C SER A 82 -38.13 11.51 2.22
N ALA A 83 -37.76 10.75 3.25
CA ALA A 83 -38.66 9.82 3.95
C ALA A 83 -38.20 9.58 5.39
N GLN A 84 -39.09 9.03 6.20
CA GLN A 84 -38.74 8.53 7.53
C GLN A 84 -38.16 7.12 7.42
N VAL A 85 -37.10 6.85 8.19
CA VAL A 85 -36.50 5.53 8.30
C VAL A 85 -37.38 4.64 9.18
N ASP A 86 -37.96 3.59 8.63
CA ASP A 86 -38.74 2.61 9.38
C ASP A 86 -37.84 1.63 10.12
N GLN A 87 -36.92 0.99 9.40
CA GLN A 87 -36.03 -0.04 9.94
C GLN A 87 -34.61 0.09 9.41
N VAL A 88 -33.66 -0.18 10.28
CA VAL A 88 -32.22 -0.35 9.93
C VAL A 88 -31.83 -1.77 10.29
N LEU A 89 -31.39 -2.57 9.30
CA LEU A 89 -31.23 -4.02 9.44
C LEU A 89 -29.76 -4.43 9.62
N VAL A 90 -28.82 -3.49 9.56
CA VAL A 90 -27.38 -3.76 9.62
C VAL A 90 -26.67 -2.78 10.56
N ARG A 91 -25.50 -3.18 11.07
CA ARG A 91 -24.67 -2.39 11.98
C ARG A 91 -23.29 -2.11 11.37
N GLU A 92 -22.62 -1.12 11.92
CA GLU A 92 -21.21 -0.86 11.57
C GLU A 92 -20.34 -2.09 11.91
N GLY A 93 -19.42 -2.41 11.01
CA GLY A 93 -18.59 -3.60 11.12
C GLY A 93 -19.21 -4.90 10.59
N GLU A 94 -20.48 -4.90 10.21
CA GLU A 94 -21.17 -6.07 9.66
C GLU A 94 -20.86 -6.30 8.19
N GLU A 95 -20.68 -7.55 7.78
CA GLU A 95 -20.50 -7.94 6.38
C GLU A 95 -21.85 -8.02 5.67
N VAL A 96 -21.90 -7.46 4.46
CA VAL A 96 -23.09 -7.44 3.61
C VAL A 96 -22.80 -7.97 2.21
N LYS A 97 -23.80 -8.59 1.60
CA LYS A 97 -23.77 -9.07 0.21
C LYS A 97 -24.38 -8.02 -0.72
N ALA A 98 -23.93 -8.00 -1.98
CA ALA A 98 -24.58 -7.19 -3.00
C ALA A 98 -26.09 -7.55 -3.09
N GLY A 99 -26.97 -6.54 -3.14
CA GLY A 99 -28.42 -6.67 -3.13
C GLY A 99 -29.07 -6.86 -1.76
N GLN A 100 -28.28 -7.07 -0.68
CA GLN A 100 -28.80 -7.20 0.69
C GLN A 100 -29.53 -5.93 1.13
N VAL A 101 -30.68 -6.07 1.78
CA VAL A 101 -31.44 -4.95 2.32
C VAL A 101 -30.73 -4.41 3.56
N LEU A 102 -30.47 -3.11 3.57
CA LEU A 102 -29.76 -2.41 4.66
C LEU A 102 -30.74 -1.63 5.54
N ALA A 103 -31.70 -0.97 4.90
CA ALA A 103 -32.72 -0.17 5.59
C ALA A 103 -34.02 -0.17 4.80
N ARG A 104 -35.11 0.12 5.48
CA ARG A 104 -36.45 0.37 4.90
C ARG A 104 -36.91 1.75 5.33
N PHE A 105 -37.56 2.44 4.39
CA PHE A 105 -38.22 3.72 4.66
C PHE A 105 -39.74 3.49 4.79
N ASP A 106 -40.43 4.41 5.46
CA ASP A 106 -41.89 4.40 5.47
C ASP A 106 -42.44 4.59 4.06
N ALA A 107 -43.01 3.53 3.55
CA ALA A 107 -43.56 3.48 2.21
C ALA A 107 -45.07 3.67 2.14
N SER A 108 -45.74 4.01 3.26
CA SER A 108 -47.22 4.03 3.35
C SER A 108 -47.86 4.87 2.27
N ASN A 109 -47.39 6.10 2.05
CA ASN A 109 -47.93 7.01 1.04
C ASN A 109 -47.60 6.53 -0.39
N ILE A 110 -46.41 6.03 -0.61
CA ILE A 110 -45.96 5.54 -1.93
C ILE A 110 -46.70 4.26 -2.31
N ALA A 111 -46.97 3.37 -1.35
CA ALA A 111 -47.79 2.16 -1.55
C ALA A 111 -49.23 2.53 -1.94
N ALA A 112 -49.83 3.54 -1.28
CA ALA A 112 -51.16 4.04 -1.65
C ALA A 112 -51.18 4.59 -3.08
N GLN A 113 -50.17 5.38 -3.47
CA GLN A 113 -50.02 5.91 -4.82
C GLN A 113 -49.86 4.80 -5.86
N LEU A 114 -49.06 3.77 -5.56
CA LEU A 114 -48.88 2.62 -6.44
C LEU A 114 -50.24 1.90 -6.67
N ASN A 115 -51.00 1.68 -5.59
CA ASN A 115 -52.31 1.06 -5.66
C ASN A 115 -53.28 1.89 -6.51
N GLU A 116 -53.29 3.22 -6.36
CA GLU A 116 -54.10 4.13 -7.21
C GLU A 116 -53.76 3.97 -8.70
N ARG A 117 -52.42 4.00 -9.04
CA ARG A 117 -51.96 3.82 -10.44
C ARG A 117 -52.31 2.46 -11.00
N GLN A 118 -52.24 1.39 -10.18
CA GLN A 118 -52.68 0.04 -10.56
C GLN A 118 -54.18 0.00 -10.86
N SER A 119 -55.03 0.65 -10.05
CA SER A 119 -56.47 0.72 -10.28
C SER A 119 -56.80 1.47 -11.58
N ASN A 120 -56.09 2.58 -11.87
CA ASN A 120 -56.23 3.30 -13.12
C ASN A 120 -55.81 2.47 -14.35
N LEU A 121 -54.76 1.65 -14.20
CA LEU A 121 -54.34 0.71 -15.24
C LEU A 121 -55.44 -0.35 -15.52
N GLU A 122 -56.05 -0.91 -14.47
CA GLU A 122 -57.15 -1.88 -14.65
C GLU A 122 -58.39 -1.23 -15.35
N MET A 123 -58.71 0.02 -15.03
CA MET A 123 -59.74 0.75 -15.78
C MET A 123 -59.37 0.91 -17.27
N ALA A 124 -58.14 1.29 -17.58
CA ALA A 124 -57.69 1.43 -18.96
C ALA A 124 -57.72 0.09 -19.73
N LYS A 125 -57.43 -1.02 -19.07
CA LYS A 125 -57.54 -2.38 -19.63
C LYS A 125 -59.02 -2.70 -19.97
N ALA A 126 -59.94 -2.36 -19.07
CA ALA A 126 -61.39 -2.60 -19.29
C ALA A 126 -61.90 -1.76 -20.45
N GLU A 127 -61.51 -0.48 -20.54
CA GLU A 127 -61.85 0.42 -21.66
C GLU A 127 -61.31 -0.13 -23.00
N LEU A 128 -60.06 -0.60 -23.03
CA LEU A 128 -59.48 -1.23 -24.24
C LEU A 128 -60.29 -2.47 -24.66
N ASN A 129 -60.59 -3.34 -23.72
CA ASN A 129 -61.38 -4.56 -23.99
C ASN A 129 -62.74 -4.20 -24.60
N LEU A 130 -63.40 -3.13 -24.08
CA LEU A 130 -64.68 -2.66 -24.66
C LEU A 130 -64.48 -2.10 -26.09
N ALA A 131 -63.44 -1.30 -26.32
CA ALA A 131 -63.08 -0.75 -27.62
C ALA A 131 -62.73 -1.86 -28.63
N GLU A 132 -61.99 -2.89 -28.24
CA GLU A 132 -61.68 -4.06 -29.08
C GLU A 132 -62.94 -4.83 -29.48
N LYS A 133 -63.80 -5.12 -28.51
CA LYS A 133 -65.09 -5.80 -28.79
C LYS A 133 -65.99 -4.98 -29.72
N THR A 134 -66.05 -3.66 -29.50
CA THR A 134 -66.86 -2.75 -30.34
C THR A 134 -66.29 -2.69 -31.76
N HIS A 135 -64.95 -2.48 -31.88
CA HIS A 135 -64.29 -2.49 -33.18
C HIS A 135 -64.46 -3.83 -33.92
N GLY A 136 -64.30 -4.96 -33.24
CA GLY A 136 -64.52 -6.30 -33.83
C GLY A 136 -65.95 -6.50 -34.35
N LYS A 137 -66.96 -6.04 -33.58
CA LYS A 137 -68.37 -6.07 -34.04
C LYS A 137 -68.56 -5.17 -35.25
N ASN A 138 -68.07 -3.92 -35.22
CA ASN A 138 -68.20 -2.93 -36.32
C ASN A 138 -67.46 -3.43 -37.58
N LEU A 139 -66.31 -4.11 -37.47
CA LEU A 139 -65.63 -4.72 -38.59
C LEU A 139 -66.50 -5.78 -39.28
N THR A 140 -67.22 -6.61 -38.50
CA THR A 140 -68.15 -7.61 -39.06
C THR A 140 -69.35 -6.98 -39.76
N LEU A 141 -69.97 -5.96 -39.13
CA LEU A 141 -71.10 -5.22 -39.70
C LEU A 141 -70.73 -4.44 -40.96
N GLN A 142 -69.52 -3.84 -41.00
CA GLN A 142 -69.03 -3.15 -42.19
C GLN A 142 -68.85 -4.13 -43.38
N LYS A 143 -68.26 -5.28 -43.15
CA LYS A 143 -68.13 -6.33 -44.19
C LYS A 143 -69.46 -6.80 -44.72
N GLN A 144 -70.52 -6.71 -43.92
CA GLN A 144 -71.90 -7.07 -44.31
C GLN A 144 -72.66 -5.87 -44.91
N GLY A 145 -72.04 -4.69 -44.97
CA GLY A 145 -72.68 -3.47 -45.52
C GLY A 145 -73.74 -2.79 -44.59
N PHE A 146 -73.76 -3.13 -43.30
CA PHE A 146 -74.75 -2.63 -42.34
C PHE A 146 -74.33 -1.31 -41.64
N ILE A 147 -73.05 -0.91 -41.75
CA ILE A 147 -72.60 0.37 -41.17
C ILE A 147 -71.80 1.20 -42.22
N SER A 148 -71.76 2.50 -42.04
CA SER A 148 -70.97 3.41 -42.88
C SER A 148 -69.46 3.32 -42.57
N GLY A 149 -68.63 3.72 -43.55
CA GLY A 149 -67.16 3.83 -43.34
C GLY A 149 -66.83 4.72 -42.18
N ASN A 150 -67.50 5.88 -42.02
CA ASN A 150 -67.29 6.81 -40.93
C ASN A 150 -67.54 6.19 -39.54
N ALA A 151 -68.54 5.32 -39.41
CA ALA A 151 -68.77 4.60 -38.13
C ALA A 151 -67.68 3.59 -37.80
N PHE A 152 -67.16 2.89 -38.81
CA PHE A 152 -66.00 2.00 -38.64
C PHE A 152 -64.75 2.78 -38.27
N ASP A 153 -64.44 3.91 -39.00
CA ASP A 153 -63.27 4.75 -38.73
C ASP A 153 -63.29 5.34 -37.30
N SER A 154 -64.50 5.72 -36.84
CA SER A 154 -64.69 6.17 -35.46
C SER A 154 -64.34 5.08 -34.42
N SER A 155 -64.77 3.83 -34.67
CA SER A 155 -64.42 2.71 -33.76
C SER A 155 -62.95 2.33 -33.81
N SER A 156 -62.31 2.41 -34.99
CA SER A 156 -60.88 2.24 -35.16
C SER A 156 -60.05 3.30 -34.41
N SER A 157 -60.46 4.56 -34.52
CA SER A 157 -59.89 5.66 -33.80
C SER A 157 -60.03 5.48 -32.27
N SER A 158 -61.24 5.06 -31.81
CA SER A 158 -61.46 4.78 -30.38
C SER A 158 -60.60 3.65 -29.87
N LEU A 159 -60.38 2.60 -30.64
CA LEU A 159 -59.47 1.50 -30.31
C LEU A 159 -58.03 2.02 -30.16
N THR A 160 -57.56 2.82 -31.13
CA THR A 160 -56.21 3.41 -31.10
C THR A 160 -56.01 4.29 -29.87
N VAL A 161 -57.01 5.14 -29.52
CA VAL A 161 -56.98 5.97 -28.33
C VAL A 161 -56.93 5.16 -27.05
N SER A 162 -57.74 4.07 -26.95
CA SER A 162 -57.73 3.20 -25.78
C SER A 162 -56.41 2.42 -25.64
N GLN A 163 -55.79 2.00 -26.74
CA GLN A 163 -54.43 1.42 -26.74
C GLN A 163 -53.39 2.41 -26.23
N ALA A 164 -53.41 3.66 -26.73
CA ALA A 164 -52.50 4.68 -26.27
C ALA A 164 -52.67 5.02 -24.77
N LYS A 165 -53.94 5.04 -24.30
CA LYS A 165 -54.28 5.26 -22.89
C LYS A 165 -53.72 4.12 -21.99
N LEU A 166 -53.90 2.88 -22.40
CA LEU A 166 -53.35 1.71 -21.70
C LEU A 166 -51.81 1.84 -21.54
N LYS A 167 -51.10 2.16 -22.63
CA LYS A 167 -49.67 2.33 -22.63
C LYS A 167 -49.24 3.48 -21.69
N ALA A 168 -49.98 4.56 -21.64
CA ALA A 168 -49.72 5.66 -20.72
C ALA A 168 -49.87 5.25 -19.23
N MET A 169 -50.96 4.49 -18.92
CA MET A 169 -51.17 3.99 -17.55
C MET A 169 -50.13 2.97 -17.14
N GLN A 170 -49.67 2.10 -18.05
CA GLN A 170 -48.55 1.17 -17.81
C GLN A 170 -47.29 1.93 -17.43
N ALA A 171 -46.97 3.02 -18.13
CA ALA A 171 -45.80 3.85 -17.82
C ALA A 171 -45.93 4.51 -16.43
N GLN A 172 -47.14 4.98 -16.05
CA GLN A 172 -47.40 5.56 -14.73
C GLN A 172 -47.19 4.53 -13.60
N VAL A 173 -47.67 3.29 -13.79
CA VAL A 173 -47.43 2.19 -12.83
C VAL A 173 -45.95 1.88 -12.70
N ALA A 174 -45.19 1.88 -13.81
CA ALA A 174 -43.75 1.66 -13.77
C ALA A 174 -43.02 2.74 -12.95
N VAL A 175 -43.38 4.02 -13.12
CA VAL A 175 -42.84 5.14 -12.32
C VAL A 175 -43.15 4.94 -10.83
N ALA A 176 -44.42 4.64 -10.50
CA ALA A 176 -44.83 4.43 -9.10
C ALA A 176 -44.12 3.21 -8.47
N LYS A 177 -43.89 2.16 -9.27
CA LYS A 177 -43.13 0.98 -8.81
C LYS A 177 -41.66 1.31 -8.52
N ASN A 178 -41.01 2.09 -9.37
CA ASN A 178 -39.63 2.54 -9.13
C ASN A 178 -39.55 3.37 -7.83
N ALA A 179 -40.54 4.27 -7.61
CA ALA A 179 -40.62 5.01 -6.35
C ALA A 179 -40.78 4.09 -5.12
N MET A 180 -41.58 3.04 -5.25
CA MET A 180 -41.72 2.02 -4.19
C MET A 180 -40.43 1.21 -3.97
N ASP A 181 -39.70 0.87 -5.03
CA ASP A 181 -38.42 0.16 -4.95
C ASP A 181 -37.34 1.04 -4.27
N ASP A 182 -37.40 2.37 -4.44
CA ASP A 182 -36.49 3.32 -3.78
C ASP A 182 -36.75 3.45 -2.26
N MET A 183 -37.88 2.94 -1.73
CA MET A 183 -38.17 2.85 -0.28
C MET A 183 -37.36 1.72 0.40
N VAL A 184 -36.64 0.91 -0.34
CA VAL A 184 -35.83 -0.18 0.18
C VAL A 184 -34.37 0.04 -0.20
N LEU A 185 -33.55 0.44 0.76
CA LEU A 185 -32.12 0.64 0.52
C LEU A 185 -31.39 -0.71 0.48
N ARG A 186 -30.67 -0.96 -0.59
CA ARG A 186 -29.87 -2.18 -0.81
C ARG A 186 -28.40 -1.87 -1.01
N ALA A 187 -27.54 -2.81 -0.62
CA ALA A 187 -26.11 -2.74 -0.86
C ALA A 187 -25.79 -2.89 -2.36
N PRO A 188 -25.10 -1.95 -3.01
CA PRO A 188 -24.69 -2.07 -4.41
C PRO A 188 -23.53 -3.02 -4.63
N ILE A 189 -22.70 -3.21 -3.61
CA ILE A 189 -21.51 -4.09 -3.59
C ILE A 189 -21.52 -4.96 -2.35
N ALA A 190 -20.82 -6.07 -2.39
CA ALA A 190 -20.49 -6.84 -1.19
C ALA A 190 -19.33 -6.14 -0.46
N GLY A 191 -19.30 -6.24 0.87
CA GLY A 191 -18.25 -5.62 1.69
C GLY A 191 -18.67 -5.49 3.13
N GLN A 192 -18.01 -4.62 3.88
CA GLN A 192 -18.26 -4.35 5.29
C GLN A 192 -18.80 -2.92 5.46
N ILE A 193 -19.80 -2.74 6.33
CA ILE A 193 -20.32 -1.41 6.68
C ILE A 193 -19.25 -0.68 7.48
N SER A 194 -18.68 0.37 6.89
CA SER A 194 -17.66 1.19 7.57
C SER A 194 -18.27 2.32 8.38
N LYS A 195 -19.46 2.81 7.96
CA LYS A 195 -20.18 3.89 8.65
C LYS A 195 -21.67 3.75 8.43
N ARG A 196 -22.46 4.06 9.48
CA ARG A 196 -23.90 4.17 9.45
C ARG A 196 -24.30 5.55 9.99
N SER A 197 -24.96 6.34 9.16
CA SER A 197 -25.33 7.74 9.48
C SER A 197 -26.83 7.91 9.74
N ILE A 198 -27.61 6.84 9.90
CA ILE A 198 -29.06 6.88 10.09
C ILE A 198 -29.52 5.97 11.22
N GLN A 199 -30.67 6.31 11.83
CA GLN A 199 -31.32 5.53 12.87
C GLN A 199 -32.81 5.31 12.57
N PRO A 200 -33.43 4.21 13.07
CA PRO A 200 -34.86 4.02 12.98
C PRO A 200 -35.63 5.22 13.57
N GLY A 201 -36.69 5.64 12.91
CA GLY A 201 -37.50 6.80 13.30
C GLY A 201 -36.97 8.16 12.81
N GLU A 202 -35.76 8.24 12.31
CA GLU A 202 -35.14 9.48 11.79
C GLU A 202 -35.73 9.85 10.42
N LYS A 203 -35.92 11.14 10.18
CA LYS A 203 -36.27 11.66 8.85
C LYS A 203 -34.98 11.98 8.09
N VAL A 204 -34.85 11.44 6.90
CA VAL A 204 -33.74 11.73 5.98
C VAL A 204 -34.24 12.53 4.79
N ASP A 205 -33.39 13.41 4.30
CA ASP A 205 -33.67 14.15 3.09
C ASP A 205 -32.95 13.53 1.88
N GLN A 206 -33.40 13.87 0.69
CA GLN A 206 -32.74 13.44 -0.55
C GLN A 206 -31.26 13.83 -0.52
N ASN A 207 -30.38 12.92 -0.96
CA ASN A 207 -28.92 13.05 -0.96
C ASN A 207 -28.24 13.00 0.42
N SER A 208 -28.96 12.76 1.54
CA SER A 208 -28.36 12.50 2.84
C SER A 208 -27.50 11.23 2.79
N GLU A 209 -26.32 11.24 3.42
CA GLU A 209 -25.47 10.07 3.55
C GLU A 209 -26.10 9.08 4.53
N LEU A 210 -26.23 7.83 4.11
CA LEU A 210 -26.89 6.77 4.87
C LEU A 210 -25.92 5.72 5.38
N PHE A 211 -25.13 5.15 4.47
CA PHE A 211 -24.13 4.12 4.77
C PHE A 211 -22.89 4.31 3.92
N ASN A 212 -21.79 3.81 4.43
CA ASN A 212 -20.57 3.64 3.66
C ASN A 212 -20.15 2.15 3.71
N ILE A 213 -19.98 1.52 2.55
CA ILE A 213 -19.57 0.12 2.41
C ILE A 213 -18.17 0.10 1.81
N VAL A 214 -17.29 -0.72 2.38
CA VAL A 214 -15.92 -0.91 1.90
C VAL A 214 -15.67 -2.39 1.60
N ASP A 215 -15.10 -2.67 0.46
CA ASP A 215 -14.63 -4.01 0.10
C ASP A 215 -13.15 -4.15 0.48
N LEU A 216 -12.89 -4.87 1.57
CA LEU A 216 -11.54 -5.08 2.08
C LEU A 216 -10.76 -6.18 1.34
N SER A 217 -11.35 -6.89 0.40
CA SER A 217 -10.67 -7.97 -0.35
C SER A 217 -9.59 -7.43 -1.27
N ALA A 218 -9.82 -6.28 -1.87
CA ALA A 218 -8.91 -5.57 -2.76
C ALA A 218 -8.48 -4.24 -2.12
N MET A 219 -7.23 -4.17 -1.70
CA MET A 219 -6.64 -2.98 -1.09
C MET A 219 -5.57 -2.39 -1.99
N GLU A 220 -5.36 -1.11 -1.88
CA GLU A 220 -4.23 -0.42 -2.50
C GLU A 220 -3.50 0.44 -1.47
N LEU A 221 -2.18 0.45 -1.56
CA LEU A 221 -1.33 1.39 -0.84
C LEU A 221 -1.09 2.60 -1.74
N GLN A 222 -1.57 3.76 -1.33
CA GLN A 222 -1.37 5.02 -2.03
C GLN A 222 -0.11 5.69 -1.49
N VAL A 223 0.91 5.81 -2.33
CA VAL A 223 2.21 6.38 -1.96
C VAL A 223 2.51 7.62 -2.79
N ALA A 224 3.08 8.63 -2.14
CA ALA A 224 3.51 9.86 -2.78
C ALA A 224 4.99 9.73 -3.18
N VAL A 225 5.26 9.64 -4.49
CA VAL A 225 6.62 9.56 -5.04
C VAL A 225 7.02 10.94 -5.57
N PRO A 226 8.20 11.48 -5.18
CA PRO A 226 8.68 12.75 -5.69
C PRO A 226 8.79 12.76 -7.22
N ALA A 227 8.39 13.87 -7.87
CA ALA A 227 8.34 13.97 -9.33
C ALA A 227 9.70 13.73 -10.01
N ASN A 228 10.81 14.03 -9.34
CA ASN A 228 12.15 13.77 -9.87
C ASN A 228 12.54 12.27 -9.89
N GLN A 229 11.80 11.41 -9.20
CA GLN A 229 12.04 9.96 -9.14
C GLN A 229 11.03 9.15 -9.96
N ILE A 230 9.93 9.77 -10.37
CA ILE A 230 8.82 9.06 -11.03
C ILE A 230 9.22 8.44 -12.37
N ALA A 231 10.21 9.00 -13.07
CA ALA A 231 10.69 8.47 -14.34
C ALA A 231 11.24 7.03 -14.25
N HIS A 232 11.59 6.59 -13.05
CA HIS A 232 12.10 5.24 -12.78
C HIS A 232 11.01 4.29 -12.27
N VAL A 233 9.79 4.79 -12.04
CA VAL A 233 8.66 4.00 -11.54
C VAL A 233 7.81 3.53 -12.72
N ALA A 234 7.53 2.23 -12.76
CA ALA A 234 6.71 1.61 -13.79
C ALA A 234 5.72 0.61 -13.18
N ALA A 235 4.59 0.41 -13.87
CA ALA A 235 3.65 -0.63 -13.50
C ALA A 235 4.32 -2.02 -13.53
N GLY A 236 3.95 -2.89 -12.58
CA GLY A 236 4.54 -4.21 -12.41
C GLY A 236 5.72 -4.28 -11.43
N GLN A 237 6.29 -3.15 -11.02
CA GLN A 237 7.36 -3.13 -10.01
C GLN A 237 6.86 -3.59 -8.64
N GLN A 238 7.74 -4.28 -7.91
CA GLN A 238 7.44 -4.84 -6.60
C GLN A 238 7.73 -3.82 -5.50
N ALA A 239 6.85 -3.76 -4.52
CA ALA A 239 7.05 -3.00 -3.29
C ALA A 239 7.00 -3.94 -2.09
N THR A 240 7.87 -3.71 -1.12
CA THR A 240 7.85 -4.37 0.18
C THR A 240 7.66 -3.33 1.26
N PHE A 241 6.71 -3.55 2.17
CA PHE A 241 6.38 -2.57 3.18
C PHE A 241 5.90 -3.22 4.47
N GLN A 242 5.97 -2.47 5.54
CA GLN A 242 5.42 -2.79 6.85
C GLN A 242 4.24 -1.87 7.13
N VAL A 243 3.21 -2.41 7.77
CA VAL A 243 2.01 -1.68 8.16
C VAL A 243 2.04 -1.46 9.66
N ASP A 244 1.76 -0.25 10.09
CA ASP A 244 1.70 0.09 11.51
C ASP A 244 0.68 -0.81 12.24
N GLY A 245 1.07 -1.35 13.40
CA GLY A 245 0.27 -2.30 14.16
C GLY A 245 0.52 -3.79 13.86
N PHE A 246 1.35 -4.12 12.87
CA PHE A 246 1.64 -5.52 12.50
C PHE A 246 3.05 -6.02 12.88
N ASN A 247 3.66 -5.47 13.93
CA ASN A 247 4.90 -5.97 14.59
C ASN A 247 5.98 -6.47 13.60
N GLY A 248 6.36 -5.64 12.63
CA GLY A 248 7.44 -5.97 11.69
C GLY A 248 7.07 -6.96 10.58
N LYS A 249 5.82 -7.39 10.48
CA LYS A 249 5.36 -8.22 9.36
C LYS A 249 5.54 -7.47 8.04
N VAL A 250 6.22 -8.11 7.10
CA VAL A 250 6.44 -7.57 5.75
C VAL A 250 5.28 -7.98 4.85
N PHE A 251 4.75 -7.01 4.15
CA PHE A 251 3.75 -7.17 3.11
C PHE A 251 4.38 -6.88 1.76
N ASN A 252 3.85 -7.52 0.74
CA ASN A 252 4.26 -7.31 -0.65
C ASN A 252 3.11 -6.70 -1.43
N GLY A 253 3.45 -5.80 -2.34
CA GLY A 253 2.51 -5.23 -3.28
C GLY A 253 3.16 -5.03 -4.65
N THR A 254 2.33 -4.74 -5.64
CA THR A 254 2.78 -4.50 -7.00
C THR A 254 2.21 -3.18 -7.50
N VAL A 255 3.04 -2.33 -8.10
CA VAL A 255 2.58 -1.08 -8.73
C VAL A 255 1.56 -1.42 -9.82
N GLN A 256 0.34 -0.96 -9.64
CA GLN A 256 -0.75 -1.19 -10.59
C GLN A 256 -0.92 -0.02 -11.54
N ARG A 257 -0.89 1.19 -11.01
CA ARG A 257 -1.06 2.43 -11.78
C ARG A 257 -0.32 3.60 -11.14
N ILE A 258 -0.05 4.59 -11.94
CA ILE A 258 0.62 5.84 -11.57
C ILE A 258 -0.34 6.98 -11.94
N ASN A 259 -0.57 7.90 -11.04
CA ASN A 259 -1.40 9.06 -11.34
C ASN A 259 -0.71 9.92 -12.44
N PRO A 260 -1.43 10.31 -13.50
CA PRO A 260 -0.85 11.15 -14.56
C PRO A 260 -0.59 12.60 -14.11
N GLU A 261 -1.15 13.04 -12.98
CA GLU A 261 -1.03 14.40 -12.48
C GLU A 261 -0.17 14.48 -11.22
N VAL A 262 0.59 15.59 -11.14
CA VAL A 262 1.34 15.97 -9.94
C VAL A 262 0.40 16.62 -8.93
N GLU A 263 0.44 16.23 -7.69
CA GLU A 263 -0.32 16.86 -6.62
C GLU A 263 0.13 18.32 -6.40
N LYS A 264 -0.83 19.23 -6.42
CA LYS A 264 -0.56 20.68 -6.42
C LYS A 264 0.27 21.16 -5.22
N ASN A 265 0.18 20.50 -4.07
CA ASN A 265 0.81 20.98 -2.82
C ASN A 265 2.09 20.24 -2.46
N SER A 266 2.33 19.02 -2.95
CA SER A 266 3.46 18.17 -2.53
C SER A 266 4.56 18.01 -3.58
N ARG A 267 4.31 18.40 -4.85
CA ARG A 267 5.15 18.07 -6.02
C ARG A 267 5.45 16.58 -6.15
N ALA A 268 4.57 15.75 -5.62
CA ALA A 268 4.63 14.32 -5.69
C ALA A 268 3.59 13.77 -6.67
N ILE A 269 3.82 12.57 -7.13
CA ILE A 269 2.89 11.81 -7.96
C ILE A 269 2.42 10.62 -7.16
N THR A 270 1.10 10.44 -7.06
CA THR A 270 0.54 9.30 -6.36
C THR A 270 0.72 8.03 -7.18
N VAL A 271 1.34 7.04 -6.58
CA VAL A 271 1.51 5.69 -7.11
C VAL A 271 0.62 4.73 -6.32
N PHE A 272 -0.14 3.92 -7.04
CA PHE A 272 -1.08 2.96 -6.46
C PHE A 272 -0.49 1.56 -6.52
N ILE A 273 -0.27 0.97 -5.36
CA ILE A 273 0.33 -0.35 -5.18
C ILE A 273 -0.75 -1.31 -4.73
N ALA A 274 -1.08 -2.30 -5.58
CA ALA A 274 -2.07 -3.33 -5.25
C ALA A 274 -1.56 -4.23 -4.12
N VAL A 275 -2.41 -4.47 -3.14
CA VAL A 275 -2.10 -5.24 -1.94
C VAL A 275 -3.17 -6.32 -1.74
N LYS A 276 -2.76 -7.56 -1.57
CA LYS A 276 -3.67 -8.66 -1.26
C LYS A 276 -4.01 -8.67 0.23
N ASN A 277 -5.28 -8.82 0.55
CA ASN A 277 -5.78 -8.85 1.93
C ASN A 277 -6.72 -10.06 2.16
N PRO A 278 -6.24 -11.31 1.99
CA PRO A 278 -7.10 -12.50 2.00
C PRO A 278 -7.85 -12.71 3.33
N ASN A 279 -7.30 -12.24 4.43
CA ASN A 279 -7.87 -12.43 5.77
C ASN A 279 -8.59 -11.18 6.29
N GLY A 280 -8.79 -10.13 5.48
CA GLY A 280 -9.42 -8.89 5.89
C GLY A 280 -8.71 -8.17 7.06
N ALA A 281 -7.43 -8.51 7.33
CA ALA A 281 -6.69 -7.94 8.45
C ALA A 281 -6.28 -6.48 8.22
N LEU A 282 -5.96 -6.13 6.97
CA LEU A 282 -5.64 -4.76 6.59
C LEU A 282 -6.93 -3.96 6.46
N ARG A 283 -6.91 -2.72 6.94
CA ARG A 283 -8.05 -1.81 6.92
C ARG A 283 -7.68 -0.50 6.24
N GLY A 284 -8.67 0.18 5.69
CA GLY A 284 -8.50 1.52 5.14
C GLY A 284 -8.01 2.50 6.22
N GLY A 285 -7.12 3.41 5.83
CA GLY A 285 -6.51 4.39 6.71
C GLY A 285 -5.27 3.92 7.47
N MET A 286 -4.91 2.62 7.44
CA MET A 286 -3.66 2.16 8.04
C MET A 286 -2.46 2.71 7.27
N PHE A 287 -1.44 3.13 8.01
CA PHE A 287 -0.21 3.69 7.44
C PHE A 287 0.83 2.61 7.20
N ALA A 288 1.56 2.72 6.10
CA ALA A 288 2.60 1.79 5.71
C ALA A 288 3.87 2.50 5.28
N LYS A 289 5.02 1.88 5.58
CA LYS A 289 6.37 2.34 5.18
C LYS A 289 7.11 1.19 4.54
N GLY A 290 7.88 1.48 3.50
CA GLY A 290 8.59 0.41 2.79
C GLY A 290 9.51 0.90 1.70
N LEU A 291 9.83 -0.01 0.80
CA LEU A 291 10.71 0.20 -0.34
C LEU A 291 10.00 -0.22 -1.62
N LEU A 292 10.08 0.61 -2.64
CA LEU A 292 9.66 0.29 -4.00
C LEU A 292 10.91 -0.07 -4.81
N ALA A 293 10.96 -1.28 -5.34
CA ALA A 293 12.05 -1.73 -6.19
C ALA A 293 11.95 -1.08 -7.58
N LEU A 294 13.00 -0.37 -7.98
CA LEU A 294 13.09 0.26 -9.31
C LEU A 294 13.73 -0.66 -10.36
N GLY A 295 14.24 -1.83 -9.91
CA GLY A 295 14.98 -2.76 -10.74
C GLY A 295 16.48 -2.73 -10.45
N GLN A 296 17.25 -3.37 -11.31
CA GLN A 296 18.71 -3.40 -11.19
C GLN A 296 19.33 -2.33 -12.07
N SER A 297 20.33 -1.63 -11.54
CA SER A 297 21.16 -0.76 -12.36
C SER A 297 22.01 -1.58 -13.35
N GLN A 298 22.55 -0.93 -14.36
CA GLN A 298 23.68 -1.51 -15.09
C GLN A 298 24.82 -1.85 -14.12
N ALA A 299 25.64 -2.86 -14.46
CA ALA A 299 26.76 -3.26 -13.62
C ALA A 299 27.71 -2.06 -13.40
N LYS A 300 27.93 -1.72 -12.14
CA LYS A 300 28.74 -0.57 -11.69
C LYS A 300 29.86 -1.04 -10.78
N LEU A 301 30.92 -0.26 -10.67
CA LEU A 301 31.98 -0.56 -9.73
C LEU A 301 31.45 -0.44 -8.30
N THR A 302 31.54 -1.51 -7.54
CA THR A 302 31.00 -1.60 -6.18
C THR A 302 32.04 -2.05 -5.17
N ILE A 303 31.90 -1.55 -3.97
CA ILE A 303 32.63 -1.99 -2.76
C ILE A 303 31.64 -2.11 -1.59
N PRO A 304 31.99 -2.85 -0.51
CA PRO A 304 31.24 -2.80 0.73
C PRO A 304 31.17 -1.38 1.30
N ASN A 305 30.00 -0.97 1.78
CA ASN A 305 29.83 0.36 2.40
C ASN A 305 30.75 0.53 3.64
N SER A 306 31.06 -0.57 4.35
CA SER A 306 31.99 -0.61 5.48
C SER A 306 33.45 -0.25 5.12
N ALA A 307 33.82 -0.31 3.83
CA ALA A 307 35.13 0.06 3.32
C ALA A 307 35.31 1.58 3.15
N VAL A 308 34.21 2.33 3.13
CA VAL A 308 34.24 3.79 2.94
C VAL A 308 34.50 4.48 4.26
N LEU A 309 35.47 5.39 4.24
CA LEU A 309 35.91 6.18 5.38
C LEU A 309 35.75 7.67 5.08
N GLY A 310 35.82 8.56 6.10
CA GLY A 310 35.81 10.01 5.93
C GLY A 310 34.43 10.66 5.87
N GLY A 311 33.36 9.88 5.96
CA GLY A 311 31.98 10.40 5.92
C GLY A 311 31.54 10.83 4.52
N SER A 312 30.38 11.47 4.42
CA SER A 312 29.77 11.87 3.13
C SER A 312 30.44 13.07 2.44
N THR A 313 31.20 13.88 3.18
CA THR A 313 31.78 15.13 2.65
C THR A 313 33.14 14.90 1.95
N ASP A 314 33.96 13.98 2.46
CA ASP A 314 35.28 13.65 1.89
C ASP A 314 35.53 12.14 1.99
N PRO A 315 34.79 11.31 1.24
CA PRO A 315 34.90 9.88 1.30
C PRO A 315 36.22 9.41 0.71
N TYR A 316 36.89 8.47 1.39
CA TYR A 316 38.09 7.81 0.92
C TYR A 316 38.09 6.34 1.32
N VAL A 317 38.95 5.58 0.68
CA VAL A 317 39.22 4.16 1.00
C VAL A 317 40.72 3.93 1.13
N TYR A 318 41.08 2.86 1.83
CA TYR A 318 42.45 2.37 1.82
C TYR A 318 42.58 1.29 0.76
N LEU A 319 43.51 1.52 -0.16
CA LEU A 319 43.82 0.69 -1.30
C LEU A 319 45.15 -0.06 -1.03
N LEU A 320 45.17 -1.37 -1.27
CA LEU A 320 46.40 -2.15 -1.27
C LEU A 320 47.00 -2.12 -2.68
N ALA A 321 48.03 -1.27 -2.90
CA ALA A 321 48.70 -1.13 -4.17
C ALA A 321 50.22 -1.37 -4.00
N ASN A 322 50.80 -2.22 -4.84
CA ASN A 322 52.24 -2.52 -4.85
C ASN A 322 52.82 -2.87 -3.47
N GLY A 323 52.07 -3.62 -2.66
CA GLY A 323 52.52 -4.04 -1.32
C GLY A 323 52.50 -2.92 -0.27
N LYS A 324 51.83 -1.83 -0.53
CA LYS A 324 51.67 -0.68 0.38
C LYS A 324 50.22 -0.25 0.47
N ILE A 325 49.84 0.34 1.58
CA ILE A 325 48.56 0.97 1.77
C ILE A 325 48.62 2.39 1.22
N ALA A 326 47.72 2.70 0.29
CA ALA A 326 47.49 4.03 -0.23
C ALA A 326 46.08 4.51 0.15
N GLN A 327 45.94 5.79 0.44
CA GLN A 327 44.63 6.40 0.59
C GLN A 327 44.16 6.90 -0.78
N SER A 328 42.98 6.50 -1.20
CA SER A 328 42.35 6.98 -2.43
C SER A 328 41.05 7.71 -2.11
N LYS A 329 40.93 8.98 -2.54
CA LYS A 329 39.65 9.69 -2.51
C LYS A 329 38.70 9.07 -3.54
N VAL A 330 37.47 8.86 -3.15
CA VAL A 330 36.47 8.25 -4.01
C VAL A 330 35.24 9.16 -4.15
N LYS A 331 34.54 9.05 -5.27
CA LYS A 331 33.20 9.61 -5.40
C LYS A 331 32.20 8.48 -5.32
N LEU A 332 31.27 8.61 -4.41
CA LEU A 332 30.21 7.64 -4.18
C LEU A 332 29.04 7.92 -5.12
N GLY A 333 28.37 6.87 -5.52
CA GLY A 333 27.10 6.92 -6.24
C GLY A 333 25.97 6.33 -5.41
N THR A 334 25.15 5.48 -6.01
CA THR A 334 24.02 4.81 -5.38
C THR A 334 24.50 3.79 -4.34
N SER A 335 23.86 3.76 -3.19
CA SER A 335 24.07 2.74 -2.15
C SER A 335 22.88 1.76 -2.14
N ASP A 336 23.19 0.48 -2.05
CA ASP A 336 22.19 -0.58 -1.83
C ASP A 336 22.30 -1.05 -0.38
N GLU A 337 21.33 -0.62 0.44
CA GLU A 337 21.30 -0.95 1.86
C GLU A 337 21.09 -2.46 2.11
N ARG A 338 20.45 -3.17 1.17
CA ARG A 338 20.15 -4.60 1.31
C ARG A 338 21.37 -5.47 1.09
N SER A 339 22.18 -5.16 0.09
CA SER A 339 23.44 -5.86 -0.17
C SER A 339 24.63 -5.29 0.62
N GLY A 340 24.49 -4.11 1.22
CA GLY A 340 25.57 -3.40 1.91
C GLY A 340 26.66 -2.88 0.97
N LEU A 341 26.37 -2.75 -0.33
CA LEU A 341 27.29 -2.28 -1.36
C LEU A 341 27.02 -0.82 -1.72
N VAL A 342 28.10 -0.12 -2.11
CA VAL A 342 28.02 1.26 -2.61
C VAL A 342 28.74 1.36 -3.95
N GLU A 343 28.14 2.12 -4.87
CA GLU A 343 28.71 2.44 -6.17
C GLU A 343 29.88 3.42 -6.02
N ILE A 344 30.95 3.15 -6.78
CA ILE A 344 32.08 4.06 -6.94
C ILE A 344 32.03 4.65 -8.35
N THR A 345 31.78 5.96 -8.42
CA THR A 345 31.73 6.69 -9.69
C THR A 345 33.09 7.20 -10.16
N ALA A 346 34.06 7.39 -9.23
CA ALA A 346 35.42 7.78 -9.53
C ALA A 346 36.37 7.42 -8.38
N GLY A 347 37.67 7.27 -8.69
CA GLY A 347 38.73 7.07 -7.71
C GLY A 347 39.24 5.63 -7.57
N LEU A 348 38.58 4.64 -8.16
CA LEU A 348 39.00 3.23 -8.16
C LEU A 348 38.79 2.58 -9.55
N ASN A 349 39.62 1.57 -9.83
CA ASN A 349 39.50 0.72 -11.01
C ASN A 349 38.98 -0.68 -10.63
N ALA A 350 38.35 -1.38 -11.58
CA ALA A 350 37.98 -2.77 -11.39
C ALA A 350 39.19 -3.64 -11.03
N GLY A 351 38.99 -4.58 -10.11
CA GLY A 351 40.04 -5.47 -9.62
C GLY A 351 40.95 -4.86 -8.53
N ALA A 352 40.81 -3.59 -8.19
CA ALA A 352 41.54 -2.97 -7.08
C ALA A 352 41.17 -3.64 -5.75
N LYS A 353 42.13 -3.88 -4.85
CA LYS A 353 41.91 -4.43 -3.53
C LYS A 353 41.83 -3.31 -2.50
N VAL A 354 40.70 -3.15 -1.84
CA VAL A 354 40.48 -2.16 -0.79
C VAL A 354 40.29 -2.87 0.55
N LEU A 355 40.56 -2.19 1.67
CA LEU A 355 40.21 -2.70 3.00
C LEU A 355 38.71 -2.78 3.14
N ALA A 356 38.17 -3.93 3.52
CA ALA A 356 36.73 -4.19 3.60
C ALA A 356 36.02 -3.42 4.73
N ARG A 357 36.76 -2.95 5.71
CA ARG A 357 36.27 -2.23 6.90
C ARG A 357 37.34 -1.31 7.50
N LYS A 358 36.89 -0.39 8.34
CA LYS A 358 37.81 0.45 9.14
C LYS A 358 38.64 -0.44 10.08
N MET A 359 39.95 -0.22 10.09
CA MET A 359 40.89 -0.86 11.01
C MET A 359 41.70 0.24 11.70
N ASP A 360 41.84 0.15 13.01
CA ASP A 360 42.63 1.12 13.79
C ASP A 360 44.14 0.92 13.57
N GLY A 361 44.86 2.06 13.56
CA GLY A 361 46.34 2.04 13.41
C GLY A 361 46.82 1.96 11.96
N ILE A 362 45.95 1.88 10.96
CA ILE A 362 46.34 1.91 9.55
C ILE A 362 46.65 3.34 9.11
N LYS A 363 47.82 3.50 8.46
CA LYS A 363 48.24 4.77 7.87
C LYS A 363 48.73 4.57 6.44
N PRO A 364 48.56 5.57 5.55
CA PRO A 364 49.14 5.52 4.22
C PRO A 364 50.67 5.34 4.28
N GLY A 365 51.23 4.54 3.36
CA GLY A 365 52.64 4.23 3.28
C GLY A 365 53.07 2.94 4.00
N MET A 366 52.21 2.36 4.86
CA MET A 366 52.54 1.10 5.53
C MET A 366 52.68 -0.05 4.55
N VAL A 367 53.70 -0.90 4.76
CA VAL A 367 53.91 -2.12 3.96
C VAL A 367 52.91 -3.18 4.37
N ALA A 368 52.18 -3.71 3.43
CA ALA A 368 51.11 -4.67 3.68
C ALA A 368 51.06 -5.74 2.58
N THR A 369 50.79 -6.96 2.98
CA THR A 369 50.63 -8.12 2.09
C THR A 369 49.28 -8.79 2.34
N ALA A 370 48.64 -9.25 1.27
CA ALA A 370 47.48 -10.15 1.41
C ALA A 370 48.02 -11.57 1.65
N VAL A 371 47.61 -12.18 2.77
CA VAL A 371 47.96 -13.58 3.08
C VAL A 371 46.80 -14.46 2.65
N GLY A 372 47.10 -15.33 1.69
CA GLY A 372 46.31 -16.50 1.34
C GLY A 372 44.95 -16.24 0.69
N GLY A 373 44.82 -16.55 -0.55
CA GLY A 373 43.60 -16.97 -1.25
C GLY A 373 43.83 -18.35 -1.80
#